data_d9ec59db2e0170cd846e338072959c5a
#
_entry.id   d9ec59db2e0170cd846e338072959c5a
#
_cell.length_a   1.000
_cell.length_b   1.000
_cell.length_c   1.000
_cell.angle_alpha   90.00
_cell.angle_beta   90.00
_cell.angle_gamma   90.00
#
_symmetry.space_group_name_H-M   'P 1'
#
loop_
_entity.id
_entity.type
_entity.pdbx_description
1 polymer ?
#
loop_
_entity_poly.entity_id
_entity_poly.type
_entity_poly.pdbx_seq_one_letter_code
_entity_poly.pdbx_strand_id
1 'polypeptide(L)'
;MFGFPLQSVFDLTGLRALGGNITEVSSLAVDPSFRKTGGMVMFPLMKFMREYSKFYFDTRHLVIAVNPNRIEMYEALLCFERLKSSEVESYDFANGAPAVGAALDLQFADERTESIYRGRSLRKNLFRYLYVDPLKNIQWPVRPIHTTNDPVLTPAVMDYFFNQKTEVFKLLDDRKRMLLRSIYDHASYGRILPAPSIESRSSSPLRKHQRFSIKCPARLRVQGYDTDLIYPMQVIELSLHGCLAECATPLPEGTRGMIEVELGVHETSTVSATAVRRTESSGKVYYGFLVPSPDDAWTRCVAALNSGRTQAELVAAVPEAIAPRRQAARCSPVFDPA
;
A
#
# COMPACT_ATOMS: atom_id res chain seq x y z
N MET A 1 -2.85 -13.36 -8.82
CA MET A 1 -2.82 -11.96 -8.36
C MET A 1 -4.16 -11.35 -8.75
N PHE A 2 -4.80 -10.68 -7.82
CA PHE A 2 -6.06 -9.99 -8.10
C PHE A 2 -5.72 -8.67 -8.77
N GLY A 3 -6.38 -8.39 -9.88
CA GLY A 3 -6.18 -7.15 -10.63
C GLY A 3 -7.02 -6.00 -10.07
N PHE A 4 -6.74 -4.80 -10.48
CA PHE A 4 -7.61 -3.64 -10.24
C PHE A 4 -8.85 -3.73 -11.14
N PRO A 5 -10.01 -3.19 -10.73
CA PRO A 5 -11.16 -3.04 -11.63
C PRO A 5 -10.81 -2.39 -12.96
N LEU A 6 -9.98 -1.35 -12.93
CA LEU A 6 -9.51 -0.62 -14.11
C LEU A 6 -8.77 -1.51 -15.11
N GLN A 7 -8.09 -2.56 -14.68
CA GLN A 7 -7.37 -3.49 -15.57
C GLN A 7 -8.28 -4.35 -16.45
N SER A 8 -9.56 -4.41 -16.16
CA SER A 8 -10.52 -5.11 -17.03
C SER A 8 -10.71 -4.40 -18.38
N VAL A 9 -10.39 -3.11 -18.44
CA VAL A 9 -10.66 -2.25 -19.61
C VAL A 9 -9.43 -1.46 -20.09
N PHE A 10 -8.39 -1.27 -19.23
CA PHE A 10 -7.19 -0.51 -19.59
C PHE A 10 -5.92 -1.34 -19.39
N ASP A 11 -4.98 -1.23 -20.33
CA ASP A 11 -3.67 -1.89 -20.25
C ASP A 11 -2.71 -1.10 -19.35
N LEU A 12 -2.19 -1.75 -18.32
CA LEU A 12 -1.21 -1.21 -17.40
C LEU A 12 0.22 -1.78 -17.63
N THR A 13 0.44 -2.53 -18.71
CA THR A 13 1.74 -3.17 -18.99
C THR A 13 2.86 -2.14 -19.06
N GLY A 14 2.61 -0.99 -19.71
CA GLY A 14 3.57 0.10 -19.78
C GLY A 14 3.97 0.66 -18.41
N LEU A 15 3.01 0.86 -17.50
CA LEU A 15 3.29 1.33 -16.13
C LEU A 15 4.06 0.28 -15.33
N ARG A 16 3.73 -0.99 -15.49
CA ARG A 16 4.45 -2.09 -14.81
C ARG A 16 5.90 -2.20 -15.27
N ALA A 17 6.17 -1.94 -16.56
CA ALA A 17 7.53 -1.94 -17.10
C ALA A 17 8.40 -0.82 -16.49
N LEU A 18 7.79 0.29 -16.05
CA LEU A 18 8.51 1.37 -15.36
C LEU A 18 8.88 1.00 -13.91
N GLY A 19 8.28 -0.07 -13.36
CA GLY A 19 8.49 -0.53 -12.00
C GLY A 19 7.78 0.31 -10.94
N GLY A 20 7.86 -0.12 -9.69
CA GLY A 20 7.16 0.48 -8.55
C GLY A 20 5.72 -0.02 -8.37
N ASN A 21 5.11 0.32 -7.23
CA ASN A 21 3.76 -0.11 -6.91
C ASN A 21 2.72 0.74 -7.64
N ILE A 22 1.67 0.10 -8.13
CA ILE A 22 0.51 0.76 -8.73
C ILE A 22 -0.65 0.68 -7.74
N THR A 23 -1.35 1.80 -7.54
CA THR A 23 -2.55 1.87 -6.71
C THR A 23 -3.69 2.48 -7.52
N GLU A 24 -4.84 1.81 -7.57
CA GLU A 24 -6.04 2.38 -8.16
C GLU A 24 -6.80 3.20 -7.11
N VAL A 25 -7.16 4.43 -7.52
CA VAL A 25 -8.10 5.27 -6.76
C VAL A 25 -9.43 5.20 -7.47
N SER A 26 -10.43 4.64 -6.80
CA SER A 26 -11.76 4.43 -7.34
C SER A 26 -12.85 4.89 -6.37
N SER A 27 -14.09 4.93 -6.86
CA SER A 27 -15.28 5.24 -6.05
C SER A 27 -15.24 6.60 -5.33
N LEU A 28 -14.55 7.59 -5.92
CA LEU A 28 -14.55 8.93 -5.38
C LEU A 28 -15.95 9.54 -5.48
N ALA A 29 -16.54 9.85 -4.34
CA ALA A 29 -17.84 10.50 -4.25
C ALA A 29 -17.78 11.67 -3.27
N VAL A 30 -18.48 12.75 -3.63
CA VAL A 30 -18.70 13.92 -2.77
C VAL A 30 -20.19 14.08 -2.57
N ASP A 31 -20.62 14.21 -1.33
CA ASP A 31 -22.01 14.44 -0.97
C ASP A 31 -22.57 15.66 -1.75
N PRO A 32 -23.81 15.57 -2.28
CA PRO A 32 -24.41 16.63 -3.06
C PRO A 32 -24.38 18.02 -2.40
N SER A 33 -24.51 18.09 -1.07
CA SER A 33 -24.45 19.33 -0.31
C SER A 33 -23.10 20.05 -0.39
N PHE A 34 -22.01 19.32 -0.65
CA PHE A 34 -20.64 19.84 -0.75
C PHE A 34 -20.15 20.01 -2.18
N ARG A 35 -20.91 19.60 -3.22
CA ARG A 35 -20.45 19.60 -4.62
C ARG A 35 -20.17 20.97 -5.21
N LYS A 36 -20.79 22.04 -4.70
CA LYS A 36 -20.65 23.42 -5.22
C LYS A 36 -19.76 24.29 -4.35
N THR A 37 -18.93 23.72 -3.50
CA THR A 37 -18.09 24.44 -2.53
C THR A 37 -16.70 24.81 -3.06
N GLY A 38 -16.50 24.90 -4.40
CA GLY A 38 -15.22 25.31 -4.97
C GLY A 38 -14.03 24.37 -4.66
N GLY A 39 -14.30 23.08 -4.46
CA GLY A 39 -13.26 22.09 -4.17
C GLY A 39 -12.88 21.95 -2.69
N MET A 40 -13.64 22.57 -1.78
CA MET A 40 -13.36 22.57 -0.34
C MET A 40 -13.21 21.16 0.26
N VAL A 41 -13.94 20.16 -0.26
CA VAL A 41 -13.83 18.76 0.15
C VAL A 41 -12.89 17.99 -0.77
N MET A 42 -12.96 18.26 -2.07
CA MET A 42 -12.24 17.47 -3.06
C MET A 42 -10.71 17.64 -2.97
N PHE A 43 -10.20 18.86 -2.84
CA PHE A 43 -8.75 19.07 -2.76
C PHE A 43 -8.09 18.50 -1.52
N PRO A 44 -8.66 18.64 -0.31
CA PRO A 44 -8.16 17.93 0.87
C PRO A 44 -8.15 16.41 0.70
N LEU A 45 -9.20 15.86 0.09
CA LEU A 45 -9.30 14.42 -0.17
C LEU A 45 -8.24 13.95 -1.18
N MET A 46 -8.02 14.69 -2.29
CA MET A 46 -6.97 14.40 -3.26
C MET A 46 -5.57 14.43 -2.61
N LYS A 47 -5.31 15.46 -1.80
CA LYS A 47 -4.06 15.56 -1.06
C LYS A 47 -3.88 14.38 -0.11
N PHE A 48 -4.91 14.05 0.66
CA PHE A 48 -4.89 12.90 1.57
C PHE A 48 -4.57 11.60 0.81
N MET A 49 -5.31 11.31 -0.27
CA MET A 49 -5.11 10.08 -1.05
C MET A 49 -3.69 9.99 -1.61
N ARG A 50 -3.15 11.10 -2.14
CA ARG A 50 -1.78 11.16 -2.64
C ARG A 50 -0.76 10.87 -1.53
N GLU A 51 -0.86 11.58 -0.40
CA GLU A 51 0.08 11.41 0.71
C GLU A 51 -0.03 10.01 1.30
N TYR A 52 -1.25 9.50 1.47
CA TYR A 52 -1.49 8.15 2.00
C TYR A 52 -0.91 7.08 1.07
N SER A 53 -1.17 7.16 -0.22
CA SER A 53 -0.62 6.21 -1.20
C SER A 53 0.91 6.27 -1.26
N LYS A 54 1.50 7.47 -1.30
CA LYS A 54 2.95 7.64 -1.40
C LYS A 54 3.69 7.17 -0.15
N PHE A 55 3.22 7.55 1.04
CA PHE A 55 3.99 7.32 2.28
C PHE A 55 3.65 6.02 3.00
N TYR A 56 2.43 5.50 2.83
CA TYR A 56 2.00 4.27 3.52
C TYR A 56 2.01 3.04 2.62
N PHE A 57 1.73 3.20 1.32
CA PHE A 57 1.72 2.10 0.37
C PHE A 57 2.89 2.10 -0.60
N ASP A 58 3.81 3.06 -0.48
CA ASP A 58 4.96 3.20 -1.39
C ASP A 58 4.53 3.13 -2.86
N THR A 59 3.45 3.80 -3.15
CA THR A 59 2.88 3.85 -4.50
C THR A 59 3.77 4.73 -5.37
N ARG A 60 4.15 4.23 -6.53
CA ARG A 60 4.76 5.02 -7.59
C ARG A 60 3.70 5.57 -8.55
N HIS A 61 2.78 4.73 -9.00
CA HIS A 61 1.77 5.14 -9.97
C HIS A 61 0.37 5.09 -9.35
N LEU A 62 -0.30 6.24 -9.29
CA LEU A 62 -1.74 6.30 -9.03
C LEU A 62 -2.47 6.16 -10.37
N VAL A 63 -3.43 5.25 -10.44
CA VAL A 63 -4.29 5.09 -11.62
C VAL A 63 -5.75 5.37 -11.27
N ILE A 64 -6.45 5.99 -12.21
CA ILE A 64 -7.84 6.36 -12.08
C ILE A 64 -8.62 6.01 -13.36
N ALA A 65 -9.90 5.71 -13.22
CA ALA A 65 -10.87 5.68 -14.30
C ALA A 65 -11.98 6.70 -13.98
N VAL A 66 -12.11 7.71 -14.80
CA VAL A 66 -13.03 8.83 -14.57
C VAL A 66 -13.93 9.09 -15.77
N ASN A 67 -15.08 9.70 -15.54
CA ASN A 67 -15.94 10.10 -16.63
C ASN A 67 -15.21 11.06 -17.59
N PRO A 68 -15.36 10.91 -18.93
CA PRO A 68 -14.70 11.76 -19.92
C PRO A 68 -14.88 13.27 -19.68
N ASN A 69 -16.05 13.69 -19.18
CA ASN A 69 -16.32 15.09 -18.86
C ASN A 69 -15.52 15.63 -17.64
N ARG A 70 -14.71 14.80 -16.99
CA ARG A 70 -13.93 15.18 -15.80
C ARG A 70 -12.44 15.03 -15.97
N ILE A 71 -11.98 14.34 -17.00
CA ILE A 71 -10.56 14.04 -17.18
C ILE A 71 -9.69 15.29 -17.29
N GLU A 72 -10.18 16.33 -17.97
CA GLU A 72 -9.44 17.60 -18.14
C GLU A 72 -9.04 18.25 -16.80
N MET A 73 -9.89 18.13 -15.78
CA MET A 73 -9.57 18.62 -14.44
C MET A 73 -8.39 17.87 -13.82
N TYR A 74 -8.34 16.54 -13.97
CA TYR A 74 -7.23 15.72 -13.46
C TYR A 74 -5.94 15.99 -14.21
N GLU A 75 -6.01 16.19 -15.54
CA GLU A 75 -4.87 16.55 -16.37
C GLU A 75 -4.34 17.95 -16.01
N ALA A 76 -5.23 18.94 -16.01
CA ALA A 76 -4.84 20.34 -15.86
C ALA A 76 -4.39 20.72 -14.43
N LEU A 77 -5.03 20.16 -13.40
CA LEU A 77 -4.78 20.53 -12.00
C LEU A 77 -3.89 19.55 -11.25
N LEU A 78 -3.94 18.26 -11.59
CA LEU A 78 -3.29 17.20 -10.84
C LEU A 78 -2.22 16.45 -11.64
N CYS A 79 -1.97 16.87 -12.89
CA CYS A 79 -0.92 16.33 -13.76
C CYS A 79 -1.07 14.84 -14.09
N PHE A 80 -2.28 14.31 -14.11
CA PHE A 80 -2.52 12.96 -14.61
C PHE A 80 -2.30 12.90 -16.12
N GLU A 81 -1.81 11.79 -16.61
CA GLU A 81 -1.63 11.49 -18.03
C GLU A 81 -2.55 10.37 -18.45
N ARG A 82 -3.20 10.51 -19.61
CA ARG A 82 -4.07 9.45 -20.13
C ARG A 82 -3.26 8.20 -20.43
N LEU A 83 -3.85 7.04 -20.13
CA LEU A 83 -3.30 5.75 -20.53
C LEU A 83 -3.39 5.59 -22.05
N LYS A 84 -2.53 4.72 -22.63
CA LYS A 84 -2.70 4.29 -24.01
C LYS A 84 -4.05 3.58 -24.16
N SER A 85 -4.78 3.87 -25.22
CA SER A 85 -6.17 3.37 -25.41
C SER A 85 -7.08 3.78 -24.24
N SER A 86 -7.09 5.07 -23.94
CA SER A 86 -7.57 5.64 -22.68
C SER A 86 -9.08 5.74 -22.53
N GLU A 87 -9.87 5.53 -23.58
CA GLU A 87 -11.32 5.69 -23.53
C GLU A 87 -12.06 4.39 -23.77
N VAL A 88 -13.09 4.14 -22.96
CA VAL A 88 -14.04 3.06 -23.14
C VAL A 88 -15.47 3.60 -23.02
N GLU A 89 -16.36 3.11 -23.89
CA GLU A 89 -17.77 3.53 -23.91
C GLU A 89 -18.57 2.97 -22.73
N SER A 90 -18.14 1.84 -22.18
CA SER A 90 -18.79 1.19 -21.05
C SER A 90 -17.76 0.61 -20.09
N TYR A 91 -17.89 0.96 -18.82
CA TYR A 91 -17.08 0.42 -17.73
C TYR A 91 -17.98 -0.17 -16.64
N ASP A 92 -18.00 -1.48 -16.52
CA ASP A 92 -18.91 -2.22 -15.64
C ASP A 92 -18.81 -1.80 -14.18
N PHE A 93 -17.59 -1.53 -13.70
CA PHE A 93 -17.36 -1.04 -12.34
C PHE A 93 -18.03 0.32 -12.07
N ALA A 94 -18.26 1.12 -13.11
CA ALA A 94 -18.97 2.38 -13.07
C ALA A 94 -20.43 2.27 -13.59
N ASN A 95 -21.06 1.12 -13.42
CA ASN A 95 -22.42 0.83 -13.88
C ASN A 95 -22.62 1.07 -15.39
N GLY A 96 -21.65 0.71 -16.20
CA GLY A 96 -21.70 0.86 -17.64
C GLY A 96 -21.46 2.29 -18.15
N ALA A 97 -21.07 3.22 -17.29
CA ALA A 97 -20.76 4.58 -17.74
C ALA A 97 -19.44 4.62 -18.54
N PRO A 98 -19.29 5.55 -19.51
CA PRO A 98 -18.04 5.74 -20.22
C PRO A 98 -16.94 6.20 -19.27
N ALA A 99 -15.70 5.75 -19.52
CA ALA A 99 -14.56 6.08 -18.67
C ALA A 99 -13.30 6.38 -19.49
N VAL A 100 -12.47 7.27 -18.94
CA VAL A 100 -11.10 7.55 -19.38
C VAL A 100 -10.13 7.09 -18.31
N GLY A 101 -9.18 6.26 -18.70
CA GLY A 101 -8.09 5.81 -17.84
C GLY A 101 -6.93 6.80 -17.83
N ALA A 102 -6.42 7.12 -16.63
CA ALA A 102 -5.25 7.98 -16.50
C ALA A 102 -4.34 7.54 -15.34
N ALA A 103 -3.09 7.95 -15.39
CA ALA A 103 -2.07 7.65 -14.39
C ALA A 103 -1.32 8.90 -13.95
N LEU A 104 -0.86 8.90 -12.70
CA LEU A 104 0.03 9.91 -12.13
C LEU A 104 1.27 9.21 -11.57
N ASP A 105 2.45 9.54 -12.10
CA ASP A 105 3.72 9.07 -11.53
C ASP A 105 4.11 9.96 -10.33
N LEU A 106 3.98 9.40 -9.14
CA LEU A 106 4.26 10.11 -7.88
C LEU A 106 5.76 10.36 -7.64
N GLN A 107 6.63 9.77 -8.46
CA GLN A 107 8.06 10.03 -8.40
C GLN A 107 8.39 11.43 -8.94
N PHE A 108 7.69 11.86 -9.99
CA PHE A 108 7.95 13.11 -10.70
C PHE A 108 6.84 14.15 -10.57
N ALA A 109 5.74 13.80 -9.89
CA ALA A 109 4.55 14.64 -9.80
C ALA A 109 4.80 15.96 -9.07
N ASP A 110 5.66 15.99 -8.07
CA ASP A 110 6.04 17.19 -7.31
C ASP A 110 6.82 18.17 -8.19
N GLU A 111 7.89 17.75 -8.85
CA GLU A 111 8.71 18.60 -9.73
C GLU A 111 7.87 19.16 -10.88
N ARG A 112 7.04 18.30 -11.49
CA ARG A 112 6.16 18.70 -12.59
C ARG A 112 5.14 19.72 -12.16
N THR A 113 4.46 19.48 -11.02
CA THR A 113 3.46 20.40 -10.49
C THR A 113 4.11 21.72 -10.07
N GLU A 114 5.29 21.68 -9.44
CA GLU A 114 6.05 22.89 -9.10
C GLU A 114 6.33 23.73 -10.34
N SER A 115 6.79 23.12 -11.42
CA SER A 115 7.10 23.85 -12.66
C SER A 115 5.89 24.57 -13.25
N ILE A 116 4.69 23.97 -13.18
CA ILE A 116 3.44 24.53 -13.68
C ILE A 116 2.96 25.73 -12.83
N TYR A 117 3.17 25.65 -11.51
CA TYR A 117 2.69 26.67 -10.58
C TYR A 117 3.74 27.68 -10.16
N ARG A 118 4.96 27.60 -10.70
CA ARG A 118 6.07 28.53 -10.42
C ARG A 118 5.66 29.97 -10.74
N GLY A 119 5.92 30.89 -9.81
CA GLY A 119 5.59 32.30 -9.96
C GLY A 119 4.11 32.66 -9.75
N ARG A 120 3.24 31.72 -9.47
CA ARG A 120 1.84 32.04 -9.14
C ARG A 120 1.70 32.53 -7.70
N SER A 121 0.75 33.45 -7.49
CA SER A 121 0.43 33.92 -6.13
C SER A 121 0.00 32.79 -5.21
N LEU A 122 0.21 32.92 -3.91
CA LEU A 122 -0.10 31.91 -2.90
C LEU A 122 -1.51 31.35 -2.99
N ARG A 123 -2.50 32.19 -3.29
CA ARG A 123 -3.90 31.78 -3.44
C ARG A 123 -4.19 30.93 -4.68
N LYS A 124 -3.31 31.01 -5.68
CA LYS A 124 -3.43 30.29 -6.97
C LYS A 124 -2.36 29.20 -7.13
N ASN A 125 -1.56 28.95 -6.10
CA ASN A 125 -0.48 27.96 -6.14
C ASN A 125 -0.96 26.63 -5.56
N LEU A 126 -1.50 25.78 -6.43
CA LEU A 126 -1.98 24.48 -6.04
C LEU A 126 -0.82 23.51 -5.63
N PHE A 127 0.39 23.72 -6.19
CA PHE A 127 1.57 22.97 -5.77
C PHE A 127 1.81 23.14 -4.27
N ARG A 128 1.82 24.39 -3.78
CA ARG A 128 2.01 24.63 -2.36
C ARG A 128 0.99 23.91 -1.51
N TYR A 129 -0.29 23.99 -1.90
CA TYR A 129 -1.37 23.32 -1.18
C TYR A 129 -1.21 21.80 -1.18
N LEU A 130 -0.95 21.17 -2.34
CA LEU A 130 -0.92 19.72 -2.48
C LEU A 130 0.36 19.09 -1.92
N TYR A 131 1.51 19.78 -1.98
CA TYR A 131 2.82 19.18 -1.71
C TYR A 131 3.56 19.77 -0.52
N VAL A 132 3.33 21.05 -0.17
CA VAL A 132 4.10 21.75 0.86
C VAL A 132 3.31 21.92 2.16
N ASP A 133 2.12 22.50 2.07
CA ASP A 133 1.35 22.85 3.27
C ASP A 133 0.78 21.59 3.94
N PRO A 134 0.85 21.43 5.27
CA PRO A 134 0.27 20.28 5.95
C PRO A 134 -1.25 20.32 5.99
N LEU A 135 -1.90 19.16 5.96
CA LEU A 135 -3.33 19.02 6.26
C LEU A 135 -3.53 19.12 7.78
N LYS A 136 -3.95 20.31 8.23
CA LYS A 136 -4.06 20.61 9.68
C LYS A 136 -5.15 19.81 10.40
N ASN A 137 -6.21 19.41 9.70
CA ASN A 137 -7.39 18.76 10.25
C ASN A 137 -7.39 17.24 10.05
N ILE A 138 -6.29 16.66 9.56
CA ILE A 138 -6.16 15.22 9.34
C ILE A 138 -5.06 14.71 10.26
N GLN A 139 -5.43 13.79 11.12
CA GLN A 139 -4.48 13.02 11.91
C GLN A 139 -4.05 11.82 11.07
N TRP A 140 -2.75 11.74 10.83
CA TRP A 140 -2.16 10.59 10.16
C TRP A 140 -2.05 9.43 11.13
N PRO A 141 -2.38 8.21 10.69
CA PRO A 141 -2.18 7.04 11.52
C PRO A 141 -0.70 6.84 11.82
N VAL A 142 -0.38 6.62 13.08
CA VAL A 142 0.96 6.23 13.52
C VAL A 142 0.98 4.71 13.63
N ARG A 143 1.87 4.08 12.87
CA ARG A 143 2.02 2.62 12.89
C ARG A 143 3.26 2.25 13.69
N PRO A 144 3.13 1.48 14.78
CA PRO A 144 4.27 0.95 15.51
C PRO A 144 5.02 -0.14 14.73
N ILE A 145 4.34 -0.78 13.77
CA ILE A 145 4.89 -1.82 12.89
C ILE A 145 4.58 -1.49 11.43
N HIS A 146 5.48 -1.88 10.53
CA HIS A 146 5.28 -1.70 9.09
C HIS A 146 4.37 -2.81 8.55
N THR A 147 3.25 -2.42 7.95
CA THR A 147 2.33 -3.33 7.26
C THR A 147 2.01 -2.81 5.87
N THR A 148 1.66 -3.68 4.94
CA THR A 148 1.19 -3.32 3.60
C THR A 148 -0.32 -3.43 3.45
N ASN A 149 -0.97 -4.16 4.35
CA ASN A 149 -2.41 -4.39 4.33
C ASN A 149 -3.01 -3.87 5.62
N ASP A 150 -3.61 -2.67 5.56
CA ASP A 150 -4.49 -2.25 6.62
C ASP A 150 -5.89 -2.78 6.32
N PRO A 151 -6.53 -3.41 7.29
CA PRO A 151 -7.96 -3.66 7.19
C PRO A 151 -8.68 -2.30 7.23
N VAL A 152 -9.07 -1.82 6.05
CA VAL A 152 -9.73 -0.50 5.88
C VAL A 152 -11.08 -0.47 6.59
N LEU A 153 -11.78 -1.62 6.61
CA LEU A 153 -13.07 -1.77 7.25
C LEU A 153 -12.90 -2.54 8.55
N THR A 154 -13.42 -2.00 9.65
CA THR A 154 -13.52 -2.77 10.90
C THR A 154 -14.52 -3.93 10.75
N PRO A 155 -14.40 -5.01 11.55
CA PRO A 155 -15.36 -6.10 11.52
C PRO A 155 -16.82 -5.63 11.61
N ALA A 156 -17.12 -4.70 12.50
CA ALA A 156 -18.49 -4.18 12.70
C ALA A 156 -19.01 -3.43 11.47
N VAL A 157 -18.16 -2.59 10.84
CA VAL A 157 -18.53 -1.86 9.63
C VAL A 157 -18.74 -2.81 8.46
N MET A 158 -17.87 -3.80 8.33
CA MET A 158 -17.96 -4.83 7.28
C MET A 158 -19.24 -5.66 7.42
N ASP A 159 -19.54 -6.13 8.64
CA ASP A 159 -20.75 -6.89 8.91
C ASP A 159 -22.01 -6.06 8.63
N TYR A 160 -22.03 -4.81 9.09
CA TYR A 160 -23.16 -3.91 8.84
C TYR A 160 -23.47 -3.73 7.36
N PHE A 161 -22.46 -3.39 6.55
CA PHE A 161 -22.70 -3.09 5.15
C PHE A 161 -22.93 -4.32 4.29
N PHE A 162 -22.22 -5.42 4.50
CA PHE A 162 -22.18 -6.54 3.57
C PHE A 162 -22.99 -7.78 4.00
N ASN A 163 -23.40 -7.86 5.27
CA ASN A 163 -24.27 -8.91 5.78
C ASN A 163 -25.66 -8.37 6.17
N GLN A 164 -25.74 -7.20 6.85
CA GLN A 164 -27.00 -6.71 7.39
C GLN A 164 -27.70 -5.75 6.44
N LYS A 165 -26.99 -4.76 5.89
CA LYS A 165 -27.54 -3.76 4.98
C LYS A 165 -27.73 -4.27 3.56
N THR A 166 -26.83 -5.15 3.12
CA THR A 166 -26.86 -5.81 1.82
C THR A 166 -26.60 -7.31 1.98
N GLU A 167 -26.80 -8.08 0.92
CA GLU A 167 -26.48 -9.52 0.88
C GLU A 167 -25.26 -9.83 0.00
N VAL A 168 -24.38 -8.84 -0.22
CA VAL A 168 -23.24 -8.95 -1.13
C VAL A 168 -22.37 -10.17 -0.83
N PHE A 169 -22.12 -10.48 0.45
CA PHE A 169 -21.29 -11.62 0.83
C PHE A 169 -21.89 -12.97 0.44
N LYS A 170 -23.21 -13.09 0.37
CA LYS A 170 -23.88 -14.31 -0.10
C LYS A 170 -23.67 -14.53 -1.60
N LEU A 171 -23.54 -13.44 -2.37
CA LEU A 171 -23.44 -13.48 -3.84
C LEU A 171 -21.99 -13.67 -4.33
N LEU A 172 -21.00 -13.70 -3.45
CA LEU A 172 -19.60 -13.87 -3.84
C LEU A 172 -19.31 -15.31 -4.26
N ASP A 173 -18.59 -15.45 -5.38
CA ASP A 173 -17.95 -16.70 -5.76
C ASP A 173 -16.81 -17.07 -4.79
N ASP A 174 -16.38 -18.32 -4.81
CA ASP A 174 -15.35 -18.83 -3.90
C ASP A 174 -14.00 -18.13 -4.06
N ARG A 175 -13.65 -17.71 -5.28
CA ARG A 175 -12.42 -16.96 -5.54
C ARG A 175 -12.43 -15.63 -4.80
N LYS A 176 -13.54 -14.89 -4.84
CA LYS A 176 -13.71 -13.61 -4.11
C LYS A 176 -13.76 -13.82 -2.60
N ARG A 177 -14.41 -14.91 -2.14
CA ARG A 177 -14.41 -15.29 -0.71
C ARG A 177 -13.00 -15.58 -0.19
N MET A 178 -12.20 -16.33 -0.96
CA MET A 178 -10.80 -16.61 -0.62
C MET A 178 -9.97 -15.33 -0.62
N LEU A 179 -10.20 -14.43 -1.58
CA LEU A 179 -9.53 -13.12 -1.61
C LEU A 179 -9.83 -12.29 -0.37
N LEU A 180 -11.11 -12.13 -0.01
CA LEU A 180 -11.48 -11.40 1.20
C LEU A 180 -10.80 -11.96 2.44
N ARG A 181 -10.73 -13.28 2.57
CA ARG A 181 -10.05 -13.93 3.68
C ARG A 181 -8.53 -13.77 3.66
N SER A 182 -7.93 -13.54 2.49
CA SER A 182 -6.49 -13.22 2.39
C SER A 182 -6.17 -11.77 2.71
N ILE A 183 -7.12 -10.85 2.53
CA ILE A 183 -7.00 -9.43 2.87
C ILE A 183 -7.31 -9.19 4.34
N TYR A 184 -8.40 -9.80 4.83
CA TYR A 184 -8.91 -9.69 6.19
C TYR A 184 -8.68 -11.03 6.92
N ASP A 185 -7.42 -11.38 7.12
CA ASP A 185 -6.99 -12.69 7.63
C ASP A 185 -7.08 -12.83 9.15
N HIS A 186 -7.35 -11.72 9.86
CA HIS A 186 -7.46 -11.72 11.31
C HIS A 186 -8.70 -12.47 11.80
N ALA A 187 -8.56 -13.14 12.94
CA ALA A 187 -9.60 -13.99 13.55
C ALA A 187 -10.94 -13.28 13.79
N SER A 188 -10.94 -11.97 14.05
CA SER A 188 -12.17 -11.18 14.24
C SER A 188 -13.06 -11.10 13.01
N TYR A 189 -12.49 -11.23 11.81
CA TYR A 189 -13.25 -11.28 10.55
C TYR A 189 -13.77 -12.67 10.21
N GLY A 190 -13.22 -13.71 10.83
CA GLY A 190 -13.54 -15.10 10.52
C GLY A 190 -15.02 -15.46 10.64
N ARG A 191 -15.75 -14.78 11.55
CA ARG A 191 -17.21 -14.97 11.78
C ARG A 191 -18.07 -14.19 10.79
N ILE A 192 -17.53 -13.15 10.20
CA ILE A 192 -18.26 -12.18 9.36
C ILE A 192 -18.09 -12.53 7.88
N LEU A 193 -16.89 -12.94 7.50
CA LEU A 193 -16.57 -13.29 6.13
C LEU A 193 -17.23 -14.60 5.70
N PRO A 194 -17.79 -14.66 4.48
CA PRO A 194 -18.38 -15.87 3.96
C PRO A 194 -17.35 -17.01 3.87
N ALA A 195 -17.73 -18.20 4.33
CA ALA A 195 -16.90 -19.37 4.19
C ALA A 195 -16.76 -19.77 2.70
N PRO A 196 -15.58 -20.20 2.24
CA PRO A 196 -15.45 -20.83 0.94
C PRO A 196 -16.20 -22.17 0.96
N SER A 197 -16.68 -22.64 -0.20
CA SER A 197 -17.33 -23.93 -0.31
C SER A 197 -16.38 -25.07 0.07
N ILE A 198 -16.96 -26.20 0.48
CA ILE A 198 -16.21 -27.36 1.02
C ILE A 198 -15.22 -27.92 -0.03
N GLU A 199 -15.55 -27.81 -1.32
CA GLU A 199 -14.72 -28.30 -2.42
C GLU A 199 -13.40 -27.55 -2.59
N SER A 200 -13.35 -26.26 -2.21
CA SER A 200 -12.13 -25.45 -2.29
C SER A 200 -11.18 -25.62 -1.09
N ARG A 201 -11.59 -26.35 -0.05
CA ARG A 201 -10.76 -26.60 1.14
C ARG A 201 -9.68 -27.65 0.94
N SER A 202 -9.77 -28.46 -0.12
CA SER A 202 -8.91 -29.64 -0.31
C SER A 202 -7.57 -29.37 -1.00
N SER A 203 -7.29 -28.15 -1.48
CA SER A 203 -6.10 -27.89 -2.31
C SER A 203 -5.01 -27.02 -1.69
N SER A 204 -5.13 -26.60 -0.43
CA SER A 204 -4.05 -25.86 0.24
C SER A 204 -3.30 -26.74 1.22
N PRO A 205 -1.99 -27.00 1.02
CA PRO A 205 -1.21 -27.71 2.02
C PRO A 205 -1.26 -26.93 3.33
N LEU A 206 -1.53 -27.61 4.41
CA LEU A 206 -1.65 -27.10 5.78
C LEU A 206 -0.39 -26.26 6.12
N ARG A 207 -0.50 -24.97 6.01
CA ARG A 207 0.53 -24.05 6.51
C ARG A 207 0.51 -24.09 8.03
N LYS A 208 1.64 -24.41 8.64
CA LYS A 208 1.75 -24.48 10.11
C LYS A 208 1.57 -23.11 10.79
N HIS A 209 1.94 -22.03 10.10
CA HIS A 209 1.95 -20.66 10.64
C HIS A 209 1.28 -19.70 9.66
N GLN A 210 0.49 -18.79 10.23
CA GLN A 210 -0.10 -17.67 9.50
C GLN A 210 1.01 -16.75 8.99
N ARG A 211 0.78 -16.14 7.83
CA ARG A 211 1.68 -15.17 7.21
C ARG A 211 0.98 -13.82 7.10
N PHE A 212 1.74 -12.79 7.37
CA PHE A 212 1.28 -11.42 7.33
C PHE A 212 2.04 -10.66 6.26
N SER A 213 1.34 -9.91 5.43
CA SER A 213 1.95 -9.00 4.48
C SER A 213 2.48 -7.78 5.22
N ILE A 214 3.75 -7.49 5.05
CA ILE A 214 4.45 -6.35 5.64
C ILE A 214 5.33 -5.69 4.58
N LYS A 215 5.96 -4.58 4.94
CA LYS A 215 6.97 -3.94 4.10
C LYS A 215 8.05 -3.37 5.01
N CYS A 216 9.03 -4.21 5.33
CA CYS A 216 10.09 -3.89 6.28
C CYS A 216 11.44 -3.86 5.58
N PRO A 217 12.22 -2.76 5.68
CA PRO A 217 13.62 -2.77 5.30
C PRO A 217 14.38 -3.85 6.06
N ALA A 218 15.30 -4.52 5.40
CA ALA A 218 16.11 -5.57 6.01
C ALA A 218 17.49 -5.67 5.37
N ARG A 219 18.40 -6.29 6.09
CA ARG A 219 19.76 -6.62 5.61
C ARG A 219 20.07 -8.06 5.99
N LEU A 220 20.52 -8.84 5.02
CA LEU A 220 21.11 -10.15 5.29
C LEU A 220 22.62 -9.99 5.37
N ARG A 221 23.20 -10.34 6.50
CA ARG A 221 24.64 -10.43 6.70
C ARG A 221 25.07 -11.88 6.60
N VAL A 222 25.92 -12.17 5.64
CA VAL A 222 26.50 -13.49 5.40
C VAL A 222 27.99 -13.42 5.72
N GLN A 223 28.45 -14.31 6.58
CA GLN A 223 29.85 -14.38 6.95
C GLN A 223 30.72 -14.73 5.75
N GLY A 224 31.65 -13.87 5.39
CA GLY A 224 32.66 -14.08 4.35
C GLY A 224 34.00 -14.48 4.93
N TYR A 225 35.00 -14.76 4.08
CA TYR A 225 36.33 -15.14 4.50
C TYR A 225 37.09 -13.97 5.13
N ASP A 226 37.04 -12.80 4.53
CA ASP A 226 37.76 -11.60 5.00
C ASP A 226 36.80 -10.50 5.51
N THR A 227 35.60 -10.42 4.94
CA THR A 227 34.58 -9.43 5.31
C THR A 227 33.19 -10.02 5.17
N ASP A 228 32.27 -9.55 6.00
CA ASP A 228 30.87 -9.93 5.88
C ASP A 228 30.25 -9.33 4.61
N LEU A 229 29.51 -10.15 3.88
CA LEU A 229 28.70 -9.72 2.74
C LEU A 229 27.34 -9.25 3.25
N ILE A 230 26.95 -8.03 2.87
CA ILE A 230 25.66 -7.44 3.25
C ILE A 230 24.77 -7.32 2.02
N TYR A 231 23.60 -7.96 2.07
CA TYR A 231 22.59 -7.92 1.04
C TYR A 231 21.39 -7.09 1.53
N PRO A 232 21.16 -5.89 0.97
CA PRO A 232 19.96 -5.12 1.26
C PRO A 232 18.74 -5.85 0.70
N MET A 233 17.68 -5.91 1.51
CA MET A 233 16.45 -6.63 1.19
C MET A 233 15.23 -5.88 1.69
N GLN A 234 14.06 -6.27 1.20
CA GLN A 234 12.78 -5.83 1.73
C GLN A 234 11.93 -7.04 2.10
N VAL A 235 11.65 -7.23 3.38
CA VAL A 235 10.74 -8.28 3.85
C VAL A 235 9.32 -7.88 3.49
N ILE A 236 8.61 -8.75 2.75
CA ILE A 236 7.26 -8.51 2.24
C ILE A 236 6.20 -9.44 2.84
N GLU A 237 6.60 -10.57 3.41
CA GLU A 237 5.76 -11.43 4.24
C GLU A 237 6.52 -11.85 5.50
N LEU A 238 5.81 -11.94 6.61
CA LEU A 238 6.32 -12.39 7.89
C LEU A 238 5.42 -13.49 8.47
N SER A 239 6.03 -14.48 9.06
CA SER A 239 5.38 -15.52 9.89
C SER A 239 6.25 -15.83 11.10
N LEU A 240 5.75 -16.61 12.06
CA LEU A 240 6.51 -16.90 13.28
C LEU A 240 7.91 -17.50 13.01
N HIS A 241 8.02 -18.37 12.00
CA HIS A 241 9.27 -19.08 11.71
C HIS A 241 9.80 -18.83 10.28
N GLY A 242 9.52 -17.68 9.71
CA GLY A 242 10.08 -17.36 8.40
C GLY A 242 9.55 -16.08 7.80
N CYS A 243 10.21 -15.63 6.74
CA CYS A 243 9.80 -14.49 5.97
C CYS A 243 10.01 -14.72 4.47
N LEU A 244 9.35 -13.87 3.67
CA LEU A 244 9.62 -13.70 2.26
C LEU A 244 10.20 -12.31 2.06
N ALA A 245 11.36 -12.23 1.40
CA ALA A 245 12.02 -10.95 1.13
C ALA A 245 12.34 -10.79 -0.36
N GLU A 246 12.15 -9.57 -0.86
CA GLU A 246 12.67 -9.12 -2.14
C GLU A 246 14.15 -8.79 -1.98
N CYS A 247 15.00 -9.32 -2.88
CA CYS A 247 16.42 -9.01 -2.93
C CYS A 247 16.83 -8.76 -4.36
N ALA A 248 17.42 -7.59 -4.63
CA ALA A 248 17.88 -7.23 -5.97
C ALA A 248 19.15 -8.02 -6.39
N THR A 249 19.97 -8.38 -5.41
CA THR A 249 21.20 -9.16 -5.64
C THR A 249 20.90 -10.65 -5.50
N PRO A 250 21.26 -11.49 -6.48
CA PRO A 250 21.06 -12.92 -6.38
C PRO A 250 21.82 -13.52 -5.18
N LEU A 251 21.13 -14.35 -4.41
CA LEU A 251 21.71 -15.11 -3.31
C LEU A 251 22.01 -16.54 -3.79
N PRO A 252 23.15 -17.12 -3.40
CA PRO A 252 23.39 -18.55 -3.57
C PRO A 252 22.31 -19.39 -2.88
N GLU A 253 21.99 -20.55 -3.42
CA GLU A 253 21.03 -21.47 -2.83
C GLU A 253 21.51 -21.95 -1.47
N GLY A 254 20.63 -22.01 -0.48
CA GLY A 254 20.96 -22.39 0.88
C GLY A 254 21.75 -21.35 1.68
N THR A 255 21.88 -20.12 1.19
CA THR A 255 22.55 -19.02 1.91
C THR A 255 22.03 -18.91 3.34
N ARG A 256 22.99 -18.93 4.29
CA ARG A 256 22.72 -18.75 5.73
C ARG A 256 23.37 -17.47 6.21
N GLY A 257 22.68 -16.75 7.09
CA GLY A 257 23.20 -15.51 7.65
C GLY A 257 22.30 -14.95 8.74
N MET A 258 22.66 -13.76 9.21
CA MET A 258 21.86 -12.98 10.15
C MET A 258 21.01 -11.99 9.35
N ILE A 259 19.70 -12.06 9.51
CA ILE A 259 18.79 -11.05 8.97
C ILE A 259 18.49 -10.03 10.07
N GLU A 260 18.78 -8.79 9.78
CA GLU A 260 18.36 -7.62 10.55
C GLU A 260 17.15 -7.00 9.86
N VAL A 261 16.02 -6.90 10.53
CA VAL A 261 14.75 -6.40 9.99
C VAL A 261 14.24 -5.23 10.82
N GLU A 262 13.96 -4.10 10.18
CA GLU A 262 13.29 -2.95 10.81
C GLU A 262 11.78 -3.22 10.84
N LEU A 263 11.29 -3.81 11.93
CA LEU A 263 9.88 -4.20 12.08
C LEU A 263 8.94 -3.02 12.36
N GLY A 264 9.47 -1.92 12.86
CA GLY A 264 8.74 -0.70 13.21
C GLY A 264 9.66 0.48 13.46
N VAL A 265 9.12 1.58 13.94
CA VAL A 265 9.84 2.86 14.11
C VAL A 265 11.04 2.75 15.07
N HIS A 266 10.95 1.88 16.07
CA HIS A 266 12.00 1.62 17.07
C HIS A 266 12.18 0.14 17.36
N GLU A 267 11.66 -0.71 16.50
CA GLU A 267 11.69 -2.18 16.67
C GLU A 267 12.52 -2.80 15.56
N THR A 268 13.68 -3.30 15.93
CA THR A 268 14.57 -4.06 15.02
C THR A 268 14.70 -5.48 15.55
N SER A 269 14.63 -6.45 14.67
CA SER A 269 14.86 -7.87 14.95
C SER A 269 16.12 -8.31 14.25
N THR A 270 16.94 -9.15 14.93
CA THR A 270 18.15 -9.74 14.37
C THR A 270 18.13 -11.25 14.59
N VAL A 271 17.86 -11.98 13.53
CA VAL A 271 17.63 -13.43 13.60
C VAL A 271 18.52 -14.22 12.64
N SER A 272 18.90 -15.43 13.03
CA SER A 272 19.53 -16.37 12.10
C SER A 272 18.51 -16.90 11.09
N ALA A 273 18.88 -16.89 9.82
CA ALA A 273 17.98 -17.34 8.77
C ALA A 273 18.70 -18.10 7.66
N THR A 274 17.94 -18.98 6.99
CA THR A 274 18.42 -19.77 5.85
C THR A 274 17.49 -19.55 4.67
N ALA A 275 18.04 -19.17 3.50
CA ALA A 275 17.28 -19.11 2.27
C ALA A 275 16.92 -20.53 1.79
N VAL A 276 15.60 -20.82 1.78
CA VAL A 276 15.07 -22.17 1.46
C VAL A 276 14.30 -22.21 0.15
N ARG A 277 14.02 -21.08 -0.45
CA ARG A 277 13.27 -21.00 -1.70
C ARG A 277 13.59 -19.71 -2.45
N ARG A 278 13.79 -19.81 -3.76
CA ARG A 278 13.84 -18.68 -4.67
C ARG A 278 12.58 -18.66 -5.54
N THR A 279 12.01 -17.51 -5.75
CA THR A 279 10.85 -17.30 -6.64
C THR A 279 11.06 -16.01 -7.42
N GLU A 280 10.73 -16.02 -8.69
CA GLU A 280 10.77 -14.84 -9.55
C GLU A 280 9.35 -14.47 -9.97
N SER A 281 9.00 -13.19 -9.86
CA SER A 281 7.69 -12.67 -10.24
C SER A 281 7.81 -11.20 -10.66
N SER A 282 7.26 -10.87 -11.82
CA SER A 282 7.22 -9.50 -12.33
C SER A 282 8.62 -8.84 -12.42
N GLY A 283 9.65 -9.61 -12.80
CA GLY A 283 11.02 -9.11 -12.89
C GLY A 283 11.74 -8.88 -11.56
N LYS A 284 11.14 -9.29 -10.45
CA LYS A 284 11.72 -9.21 -9.11
C LYS A 284 12.01 -10.60 -8.57
N VAL A 285 13.08 -10.70 -7.80
CA VAL A 285 13.50 -11.95 -7.18
C VAL A 285 13.16 -11.94 -5.68
N TYR A 286 12.52 -12.99 -5.23
CA TYR A 286 12.09 -13.18 -3.85
C TYR A 286 12.73 -14.43 -3.27
N TYR A 287 13.15 -14.34 -2.02
CA TYR A 287 13.70 -15.45 -1.24
C TYR A 287 12.83 -15.73 -0.04
N GLY A 288 12.43 -17.00 0.10
CA GLY A 288 11.82 -17.51 1.33
C GLY A 288 12.89 -17.89 2.31
N PHE A 289 12.84 -17.34 3.51
CA PHE A 289 13.76 -17.61 4.60
C PHE A 289 13.09 -18.41 5.71
N LEU A 290 13.79 -19.43 6.20
CA LEU A 290 13.45 -20.12 7.44
C LEU A 290 14.16 -19.44 8.60
N VAL A 291 13.42 -19.12 9.66
CA VAL A 291 13.88 -18.55 10.92
C VAL A 291 13.60 -19.55 12.04
N PRO A 292 14.58 -20.39 12.41
CA PRO A 292 14.34 -21.45 13.40
C PRO A 292 14.09 -20.91 14.80
N SER A 293 14.75 -19.81 15.17
CA SER A 293 14.68 -19.20 16.49
C SER A 293 14.44 -17.71 16.35
N PRO A 294 13.17 -17.26 16.27
CA PRO A 294 12.83 -15.85 16.27
C PRO A 294 13.19 -15.21 17.62
N ASP A 295 13.64 -13.95 17.58
CA ASP A 295 13.88 -13.15 18.77
C ASP A 295 12.57 -12.57 19.35
N ASP A 296 12.68 -11.86 20.47
CA ASP A 296 11.52 -11.26 21.14
C ASP A 296 10.85 -10.17 20.29
N ALA A 297 11.62 -9.36 19.54
CA ALA A 297 11.07 -8.32 18.67
C ALA A 297 10.25 -8.93 17.53
N TRP A 298 10.78 -9.99 16.90
CA TRP A 298 10.07 -10.74 15.88
C TRP A 298 8.76 -11.35 16.41
N THR A 299 8.86 -12.02 17.57
CA THR A 299 7.72 -12.69 18.20
C THR A 299 6.64 -11.68 18.60
N ARG A 300 7.01 -10.54 19.19
CA ARG A 300 6.07 -9.45 19.50
C ARG A 300 5.40 -8.90 18.25
N CYS A 301 6.15 -8.67 17.16
CA CYS A 301 5.60 -8.19 15.91
C CYS A 301 4.56 -9.16 15.34
N VAL A 302 4.88 -10.46 15.27
CA VAL A 302 3.95 -11.49 14.80
C VAL A 302 2.71 -11.57 15.69
N ALA A 303 2.87 -11.49 17.02
CA ALA A 303 1.76 -11.47 17.96
C ALA A 303 0.87 -10.22 17.78
N ALA A 304 1.47 -9.05 17.56
CA ALA A 304 0.73 -7.81 17.28
C ALA A 304 -0.05 -7.89 15.97
N LEU A 305 0.57 -8.44 14.90
CA LEU A 305 -0.10 -8.70 13.63
C LEU A 305 -1.24 -9.71 13.78
N ASN A 306 -1.03 -10.77 14.57
CA ASN A 306 -2.04 -11.79 14.82
C ASN A 306 -3.19 -11.29 15.70
N SER A 307 -2.95 -10.35 16.61
CA SER A 307 -3.99 -9.74 17.45
C SER A 307 -4.90 -8.81 16.66
N GLY A 308 -4.51 -8.45 15.43
CA GLY A 308 -5.28 -7.62 14.48
C GLY A 308 -5.70 -6.32 15.12
N ARG A 309 -4.79 -5.69 15.85
CA ARG A 309 -5.05 -4.35 16.35
C ARG A 309 -5.41 -3.48 15.17
N THR A 310 -6.63 -2.99 15.16
CA THR A 310 -7.08 -2.06 14.13
C THR A 310 -6.16 -0.84 14.17
N GLN A 311 -6.06 -0.13 13.07
CA GLN A 311 -5.26 1.08 13.01
C GLN A 311 -5.65 2.10 14.11
N ALA A 312 -6.94 2.18 14.46
CA ALA A 312 -7.42 3.01 15.54
C ALA A 312 -6.88 2.59 16.92
N GLU A 313 -6.79 1.28 17.17
CA GLU A 313 -6.22 0.75 18.42
C GLU A 313 -4.71 0.91 18.47
N LEU A 314 -4.02 0.82 17.33
CA LEU A 314 -2.58 1.09 17.21
C LEU A 314 -2.27 2.57 17.45
N VAL A 315 -3.11 3.48 16.94
CA VAL A 315 -2.99 4.92 17.17
C VAL A 315 -3.25 5.27 18.64
N ALA A 316 -4.28 4.68 19.25
CA ALA A 316 -4.61 4.92 20.66
C ALA A 316 -3.56 4.37 21.64
N ALA A 317 -2.79 3.38 21.24
CA ALA A 317 -1.75 2.75 22.06
C ALA A 317 -0.41 3.48 22.03
N VAL A 318 -0.19 4.43 21.11
CA VAL A 318 1.07 5.18 20.98
C VAL A 318 0.99 6.46 21.81
N PRO A 319 1.90 6.67 22.79
CA PRO A 319 1.99 7.93 23.51
C PRO A 319 2.23 9.10 22.55
N GLU A 320 1.63 10.26 22.79
CA GLU A 320 1.77 11.50 21.97
C GLU A 320 3.23 11.93 21.69
N ALA A 321 4.19 11.47 22.50
CA ALA A 321 5.62 11.76 22.35
C ALA A 321 6.28 11.13 21.10
N ILE A 322 5.62 10.20 20.40
CA ILE A 322 6.18 9.48 19.23
C ILE A 322 5.41 9.86 17.95
N ALA A 323 5.01 11.09 17.81
CA ALA A 323 4.58 11.58 16.51
C ALA A 323 5.79 11.50 15.54
N PRO A 324 5.67 10.85 14.36
CA PRO A 324 6.79 10.76 13.44
C PRO A 324 7.26 12.18 13.14
N ARG A 325 8.50 12.49 13.48
CA ARG A 325 9.17 13.63 12.89
C ARG A 325 9.07 13.40 11.39
N ARG A 326 8.27 14.22 10.71
CA ARG A 326 8.32 14.32 9.26
C ARG A 326 9.80 14.40 8.92
N GLN A 327 10.34 13.41 8.23
CA GLN A 327 11.55 13.63 7.46
C GLN A 327 11.16 14.74 6.48
N ALA A 328 11.45 15.96 6.90
CA ALA A 328 11.48 17.08 6.00
C ALA A 328 12.41 16.65 4.89
N ALA A 329 11.86 16.41 3.72
CA ALA A 329 12.65 16.36 2.51
C ALA A 329 13.52 17.60 2.59
N ARG A 330 14.82 17.40 2.73
CA ARG A 330 15.80 18.46 2.70
C ARG A 330 15.83 19.03 1.29
N CYS A 331 14.95 19.95 1.02
CA CYS A 331 15.13 20.97 0.02
C CYS A 331 15.16 22.28 0.78
N SER A 332 16.33 22.66 1.21
CA SER A 332 16.63 24.07 1.50
C SER A 332 17.12 24.70 0.20
N PRO A 333 16.37 25.57 -0.43
CA PRO A 333 16.99 26.62 -1.18
C PRO A 333 17.24 27.77 -0.19
N VAL A 334 18.49 28.01 0.09
CA VAL A 334 18.96 29.30 0.57
C VAL A 334 18.59 30.32 -0.50
N PHE A 335 17.57 31.12 -0.26
CA PHE A 335 17.36 32.37 -0.98
C PHE A 335 17.92 33.46 -0.10
N ASP A 336 19.07 34.00 -0.52
CA ASP A 336 19.61 35.27 -0.07
C ASP A 336 18.92 36.37 -0.87
N PRO A 337 18.34 37.40 -0.22
CA PRO A 337 17.79 38.54 -0.94
C PRO A 337 18.87 39.60 -1.12
N ALA A 338 19.25 39.86 -2.35
CA ALA A 338 19.84 41.13 -2.80
C ALA A 338 18.98 41.72 -3.89
#